data_012ab5ff591b5a9ff0f1287cc197ed55
#
_entry.id   012ab5ff591b5a9ff0f1287cc197ed55
#
_cell.length_a   1.000
_cell.length_b   1.000
_cell.length_c   1.000
_cell.angle_alpha   90.00
_cell.angle_beta   90.00
_cell.angle_gamma   90.00
#
_symmetry.space_group_name_H-M   'P 1'
#
loop_
_entity.id
_entity.type
_entity.pdbx_description
1 polymer ?
#
loop_
_entity_poly.entity_id
_entity_poly.type
_entity_poly.pdbx_seq_one_letter_code
_entity_poly.pdbx_strand_id
1 'polypeptide(L)'
;MSGLATSGTLSHWFRDQFARDLDPASAIPLLAAEAALSAPGANGLVLLPYFSGERTPIYDTCAKGMLFGLNLTHTRGDIYRALLEGIAYGTNHIFETYLEAGQNPHNILGVGGGTKNKVWAQATSDVTGRTQVIRSNTIGASYGDAFLAALAVGDAQPADIKAWNPIASEFTANAENADLYQRRYKIYRDLYKNTGELMHQLDD
;
A
#
# COMPACT_ATOMS: atom_id res chain seq x y z
N MET A 1 4.35 -16.45 3.79
CA MET A 1 4.66 -15.22 3.04
C MET A 1 3.42 -14.84 2.25
N SER A 2 2.95 -13.61 2.37
CA SER A 2 1.81 -13.09 1.63
C SER A 2 2.21 -11.77 0.97
N GLY A 3 1.48 -11.34 -0.06
CA GLY A 3 1.75 -10.08 -0.75
C GLY A 3 0.75 -9.84 -1.86
N LEU A 4 0.43 -8.57 -2.08
CA LEU A 4 -0.39 -8.12 -3.19
C LEU A 4 0.34 -8.33 -4.51
N ALA A 5 -0.40 -8.70 -5.57
CA ALA A 5 0.14 -8.87 -6.91
C ALA A 5 0.61 -7.53 -7.51
N THR A 6 -0.14 -6.45 -7.23
CA THR A 6 0.20 -5.10 -7.68
C THR A 6 0.24 -4.12 -6.51
N SER A 7 1.31 -3.35 -6.38
CA SER A 7 1.44 -2.27 -5.40
C SER A 7 2.25 -1.12 -5.98
N GLY A 8 3.58 -1.09 -5.86
CA GLY A 8 4.42 -0.06 -6.48
C GLY A 8 4.27 0.02 -8.00
N THR A 9 4.09 -1.11 -8.67
CA THR A 9 3.85 -1.20 -10.12
C THR A 9 2.60 -0.41 -10.54
N LEU A 10 1.55 -0.42 -9.70
CA LEU A 10 0.32 0.32 -9.97
C LEU A 10 0.55 1.84 -9.96
N SER A 11 1.42 2.35 -9.09
CA SER A 11 1.82 3.77 -9.10
C SER A 11 2.56 4.14 -10.39
N HIS A 12 3.43 3.27 -10.91
CA HIS A 12 4.12 3.50 -12.19
C HIS A 12 3.14 3.44 -13.35
N TRP A 13 2.22 2.46 -13.37
CA TRP A 13 1.16 2.39 -14.37
C TRP A 13 0.31 3.67 -14.38
N PHE A 14 -0.09 4.17 -13.20
CA PHE A 14 -0.87 5.41 -13.10
C PHE A 14 -0.10 6.61 -13.65
N ARG A 15 1.18 6.75 -13.31
CA ARG A 15 2.06 7.77 -13.90
C ARG A 15 2.04 7.70 -15.43
N ASP A 16 2.25 6.51 -15.98
CA ASP A 16 2.43 6.32 -17.42
C ASP A 16 1.12 6.50 -18.21
N GLN A 17 -0.04 6.30 -17.59
CA GLN A 17 -1.34 6.44 -18.24
C GLN A 17 -2.02 7.79 -17.95
N PHE A 18 -1.92 8.33 -16.75
CA PHE A 18 -2.70 9.48 -16.28
C PHE A 18 -1.87 10.73 -15.94
N ALA A 19 -0.55 10.68 -16.06
CA ALA A 19 0.34 11.79 -15.73
C ALA A 19 1.42 12.02 -16.80
N ARG A 20 1.07 11.83 -18.07
CA ARG A 20 1.98 12.03 -19.21
C ARG A 20 2.39 13.50 -19.42
N ASP A 21 1.68 14.42 -18.80
CA ASP A 21 1.97 15.84 -18.72
C ASP A 21 3.13 16.17 -17.75
N LEU A 22 3.48 15.24 -16.86
CA LEU A 22 4.55 15.41 -15.89
C LEU A 22 5.86 14.80 -16.39
N ASP A 23 6.98 15.44 -16.01
CA ASP A 23 8.30 14.83 -16.24
C ASP A 23 8.43 13.51 -15.48
N PRO A 24 8.80 12.40 -16.16
CA PRO A 24 8.85 11.06 -15.55
C PRO A 24 9.71 10.94 -14.29
N ALA A 25 10.77 11.75 -14.18
CA ALA A 25 11.68 11.70 -13.02
C ALA A 25 11.04 12.30 -11.75
N SER A 26 10.13 13.26 -11.91
CA SER A 26 9.46 13.99 -10.82
C SER A 26 7.98 13.61 -10.65
N ALA A 27 7.40 12.84 -11.58
CA ALA A 27 5.97 12.57 -11.61
C ALA A 27 5.44 11.89 -10.33
N ILE A 28 6.13 10.87 -9.80
CA ILE A 28 5.66 10.16 -8.58
C ILE A 28 5.61 11.09 -7.35
N PRO A 29 6.64 11.90 -7.05
CA PRO A 29 6.53 12.92 -6.01
C PRO A 29 5.42 13.95 -6.23
N LEU A 30 5.20 14.41 -7.46
CA LEU A 30 4.14 15.36 -7.79
C LEU A 30 2.75 14.73 -7.61
N LEU A 31 2.54 13.52 -8.08
CA LEU A 31 1.31 12.77 -7.84
C LEU A 31 1.04 12.56 -6.34
N ALA A 32 2.08 12.29 -5.56
CA ALA A 32 1.95 12.18 -4.11
C ALA A 32 1.54 13.54 -3.48
N ALA A 33 2.06 14.66 -4.01
CA ALA A 33 1.65 15.99 -3.56
C ALA A 33 0.19 16.29 -3.94
N GLU A 34 -0.26 15.96 -5.15
CA GLU A 34 -1.67 16.07 -5.55
C GLU A 34 -2.57 15.20 -4.66
N ALA A 35 -2.19 13.96 -4.40
CA ALA A 35 -2.94 13.08 -3.49
C ALA A 35 -3.01 13.60 -2.05
N ALA A 36 -1.99 14.34 -1.60
CA ALA A 36 -1.99 14.95 -0.28
C ALA A 36 -3.02 16.08 -0.13
N LEU A 37 -3.45 16.70 -1.22
CA LEU A 37 -4.52 17.70 -1.25
C LEU A 37 -5.92 17.06 -1.17
N SER A 38 -6.04 15.80 -1.53
CA SER A 38 -7.27 15.03 -1.38
C SER A 38 -7.49 14.62 0.08
N ALA A 39 -8.71 14.69 0.57
CA ALA A 39 -9.03 14.26 1.93
C ALA A 39 -8.88 12.74 2.11
N PRO A 40 -8.65 12.22 3.34
CA PRO A 40 -8.77 10.81 3.66
C PRO A 40 -10.07 10.21 3.15
N GLY A 41 -9.99 9.00 2.54
CA GLY A 41 -11.11 8.37 1.85
C GLY A 41 -11.31 8.85 0.41
N ALA A 42 -10.30 9.56 -0.16
CA ALA A 42 -10.24 9.94 -1.57
C ALA A 42 -11.54 10.57 -2.10
N ASN A 43 -12.16 11.46 -1.33
CA ASN A 43 -13.45 12.11 -1.63
C ASN A 43 -14.57 11.13 -2.01
N GLY A 44 -14.51 9.89 -1.50
CA GLY A 44 -15.55 8.88 -1.74
C GLY A 44 -15.17 7.79 -2.74
N LEU A 45 -14.01 7.90 -3.38
CA LEU A 45 -13.53 6.86 -4.29
C LEU A 45 -13.03 5.63 -3.53
N VAL A 46 -13.27 4.46 -4.10
CA VAL A 46 -12.71 3.19 -3.64
C VAL A 46 -12.10 2.47 -4.85
N LEU A 47 -10.87 1.99 -4.72
CA LEU A 47 -10.18 1.29 -5.79
C LEU A 47 -9.84 -0.14 -5.37
N LEU A 48 -10.16 -1.12 -6.23
CA LEU A 48 -9.67 -2.49 -6.16
C LEU A 48 -8.34 -2.58 -6.93
N PRO A 49 -7.21 -2.90 -6.28
CA PRO A 49 -5.89 -2.85 -6.92
C PRO A 49 -5.54 -4.13 -7.71
N TYR A 50 -6.51 -4.88 -8.24
CA TYR A 50 -6.33 -6.20 -8.84
C TYR A 50 -5.98 -6.14 -10.33
N PHE A 51 -5.09 -5.20 -10.72
CA PHE A 51 -4.75 -4.90 -12.13
C PHE A 51 -3.96 -6.01 -12.84
N SER A 52 -3.46 -6.99 -12.13
CA SER A 52 -2.80 -8.20 -12.66
C SER A 52 -3.32 -9.46 -11.97
N GLY A 53 -4.61 -9.51 -11.73
CA GLY A 53 -5.17 -10.47 -10.81
C GLY A 53 -4.73 -10.21 -9.36
N GLU A 54 -5.05 -11.11 -8.46
CA GLU A 54 -4.57 -11.02 -7.08
C GLU A 54 -4.21 -12.39 -6.53
N ARG A 55 -3.09 -12.44 -5.82
CA ARG A 55 -2.63 -13.66 -5.16
C ARG A 55 -3.19 -13.77 -3.76
N THR A 56 -2.71 -12.98 -2.85
CA THR A 56 -3.11 -13.03 -1.44
C THR A 56 -3.97 -11.82 -1.09
N PRO A 57 -5.14 -11.99 -0.46
CA PRO A 57 -5.66 -13.23 0.12
C PRO A 57 -6.71 -13.95 -0.76
N ILE A 58 -7.07 -13.43 -1.92
CA ILE A 58 -8.21 -13.93 -2.69
C ILE A 58 -7.88 -15.05 -3.69
N TYR A 59 -6.60 -15.19 -4.10
CA TYR A 59 -6.13 -16.20 -5.05
C TYR A 59 -6.93 -16.26 -6.35
N ASP A 60 -7.18 -15.10 -6.96
CA ASP A 60 -7.96 -14.93 -8.17
C ASP A 60 -7.12 -14.24 -9.26
N THR A 61 -6.65 -15.03 -10.25
CA THR A 61 -5.84 -14.53 -11.36
C THR A 61 -6.66 -13.77 -12.39
N CYS A 62 -7.98 -13.93 -12.39
CA CYS A 62 -8.92 -13.23 -13.28
C CYS A 62 -9.50 -11.96 -12.65
N ALA A 63 -9.20 -11.66 -11.39
CA ALA A 63 -9.61 -10.42 -10.76
C ALA A 63 -9.08 -9.20 -11.54
N LYS A 64 -9.89 -8.15 -11.64
CA LYS A 64 -9.56 -6.91 -12.38
C LYS A 64 -9.52 -5.70 -11.45
N GLY A 65 -8.71 -4.71 -11.83
CA GLY A 65 -8.76 -3.40 -11.20
C GLY A 65 -10.10 -2.72 -11.41
N MET A 66 -10.58 -2.02 -10.38
CA MET A 66 -11.83 -1.26 -10.45
C MET A 66 -11.69 0.05 -9.70
N LEU A 67 -12.18 1.14 -10.28
CA LEU A 67 -12.38 2.42 -9.63
C LEU A 67 -13.89 2.68 -9.47
N PHE A 68 -14.34 2.81 -8.24
CA PHE A 68 -15.74 2.97 -7.91
C PHE A 68 -16.01 4.34 -7.26
N GLY A 69 -17.15 4.95 -7.61
CA GLY A 69 -17.60 6.20 -7.00
C GLY A 69 -17.25 7.47 -7.76
N LEU A 70 -16.70 7.38 -8.99
CA LEU A 70 -16.34 8.54 -9.82
C LEU A 70 -17.54 9.45 -10.10
N ASN A 71 -17.28 10.76 -10.00
CA ASN A 71 -18.16 11.82 -10.44
C ASN A 71 -17.34 13.00 -11.05
N LEU A 72 -18.02 14.05 -11.51
CA LEU A 72 -17.39 15.17 -12.21
C LEU A 72 -16.53 16.10 -11.33
N THR A 73 -16.54 15.93 -10.01
CA THR A 73 -15.76 16.75 -9.08
C THR A 73 -14.40 16.18 -8.74
N HIS A 74 -14.17 14.89 -9.06
CA HIS A 74 -12.92 14.23 -8.74
C HIS A 74 -11.77 14.68 -9.63
N THR A 75 -10.62 14.84 -9.00
CA THR A 75 -9.36 15.23 -9.61
C THR A 75 -8.43 14.02 -9.81
N ARG A 76 -7.33 14.22 -10.56
CA ARG A 76 -6.25 13.23 -10.66
C ARG A 76 -5.67 12.86 -9.29
N GLY A 77 -5.54 13.84 -8.39
CA GLY A 77 -5.07 13.63 -7.02
C GLY A 77 -5.98 12.72 -6.21
N ASP A 78 -7.32 12.85 -6.37
CA ASP A 78 -8.29 11.97 -5.71
C ASP A 78 -8.17 10.54 -6.21
N ILE A 79 -8.02 10.35 -7.52
CA ILE A 79 -7.87 9.02 -8.12
C ILE A 79 -6.55 8.38 -7.66
N TYR A 80 -5.45 9.14 -7.64
CA TYR A 80 -4.18 8.61 -7.17
C TYR A 80 -4.22 8.29 -5.68
N ARG A 81 -4.91 9.10 -4.87
CA ARG A 81 -5.15 8.78 -3.46
C ARG A 81 -5.97 7.50 -3.29
N ALA A 82 -7.04 7.33 -4.06
CA ALA A 82 -7.84 6.10 -4.05
C ALA A 82 -7.00 4.87 -4.39
N LEU A 83 -6.04 5.00 -5.32
CA LEU A 83 -5.08 3.93 -5.65
C LEU A 83 -4.21 3.57 -4.43
N LEU A 84 -3.63 4.55 -3.75
CA LEU A 84 -2.80 4.31 -2.56
C LEU A 84 -3.60 3.69 -1.42
N GLU A 85 -4.83 4.18 -1.19
CA GLU A 85 -5.75 3.64 -0.19
C GLU A 85 -6.26 2.23 -0.55
N GLY A 86 -6.48 1.95 -1.85
CA GLY A 86 -6.83 0.61 -2.34
C GLY A 86 -5.76 -0.44 -2.02
N ILE A 87 -4.48 -0.07 -2.19
CA ILE A 87 -3.35 -0.92 -1.78
C ILE A 87 -3.33 -1.09 -0.24
N ALA A 88 -3.64 -0.04 0.52
CA ALA A 88 -3.75 -0.11 1.97
C ALA A 88 -4.89 -1.05 2.41
N TYR A 89 -6.06 -1.02 1.74
CA TYR A 89 -7.15 -1.98 1.99
C TYR A 89 -6.73 -3.42 1.70
N GLY A 90 -6.02 -3.66 0.60
CA GLY A 90 -5.45 -4.98 0.31
C GLY A 90 -4.48 -5.44 1.39
N THR A 91 -3.64 -4.54 1.90
CA THR A 91 -2.74 -4.81 3.02
C THR A 91 -3.52 -5.17 4.29
N ASN A 92 -4.61 -4.46 4.59
CA ASN A 92 -5.47 -4.79 5.73
C ASN A 92 -6.12 -6.17 5.59
N HIS A 93 -6.57 -6.51 4.39
CA HIS A 93 -7.13 -7.84 4.11
C HIS A 93 -6.09 -8.96 4.37
N ILE A 94 -4.81 -8.73 4.06
CA ILE A 94 -3.73 -9.66 4.42
C ILE A 94 -3.58 -9.75 5.95
N PHE A 95 -3.67 -8.66 6.69
CA PHE A 95 -3.62 -8.72 8.15
C PHE A 95 -4.80 -9.48 8.75
N GLU A 96 -5.99 -9.38 8.18
CA GLU A 96 -7.13 -10.20 8.60
C GLU A 96 -6.84 -11.68 8.43
N THR A 97 -6.25 -12.12 7.31
CA THR A 97 -5.89 -13.53 7.12
C THR A 97 -4.81 -14.01 8.10
N TYR A 98 -3.89 -13.13 8.54
CA TYR A 98 -2.97 -13.47 9.61
C TYR A 98 -3.69 -13.65 10.95
N LEU A 99 -4.65 -12.78 11.28
CA LEU A 99 -5.45 -12.89 12.49
C LEU A 99 -6.29 -14.17 12.49
N GLU A 100 -6.93 -14.52 11.37
CA GLU A 100 -7.67 -15.77 11.17
C GLU A 100 -6.77 -17.01 11.37
N ALA A 101 -5.50 -16.92 10.97
CA ALA A 101 -4.48 -17.94 11.19
C ALA A 101 -3.86 -17.91 12.61
N GLY A 102 -4.42 -17.13 13.53
CA GLY A 102 -3.94 -17.01 14.92
C GLY A 102 -2.65 -16.21 15.08
N GLN A 103 -2.24 -15.44 14.04
CA GLN A 103 -1.06 -14.60 14.06
C GLN A 103 -1.46 -13.12 14.17
N ASN A 104 -0.81 -12.36 15.05
CA ASN A 104 -1.06 -10.94 15.19
C ASN A 104 0.27 -10.15 15.10
N PRO A 105 0.68 -9.75 13.88
CA PRO A 105 1.90 -8.95 13.70
C PRO A 105 1.74 -7.59 14.38
N HIS A 106 2.62 -7.25 15.31
CA HIS A 106 2.61 -5.97 16.02
C HIS A 106 3.63 -4.97 15.44
N ASN A 107 4.76 -5.48 14.95
CA ASN A 107 5.84 -4.66 14.43
C ASN A 107 5.78 -4.65 12.91
N ILE A 108 5.49 -3.50 12.33
CA ILE A 108 5.43 -3.33 10.88
C ILE A 108 6.62 -2.47 10.46
N LEU A 109 7.49 -3.06 9.65
CA LEU A 109 8.61 -2.35 9.04
C LEU A 109 8.29 -2.09 7.57
N GLY A 110 8.22 -0.81 7.19
CA GLY A 110 8.12 -0.41 5.80
C GLY A 110 9.49 -0.45 5.13
N VAL A 111 9.57 -1.12 3.96
CA VAL A 111 10.76 -1.20 3.14
C VAL A 111 10.43 -0.94 1.66
N GLY A 112 11.42 -0.51 0.89
CA GLY A 112 11.27 -0.26 -0.54
C GLY A 112 10.82 1.16 -0.88
N GLY A 113 10.67 1.43 -2.18
CA GLY A 113 10.40 2.77 -2.72
C GLY A 113 9.09 3.41 -2.26
N GLY A 114 8.07 2.61 -2.00
CA GLY A 114 6.75 3.07 -1.52
C GLY A 114 6.81 3.84 -0.20
N THR A 115 7.79 3.55 0.64
CA THR A 115 7.98 4.23 1.94
C THR A 115 8.30 5.72 1.82
N LYS A 116 8.74 6.19 0.65
CA LYS A 116 8.96 7.61 0.35
C LYS A 116 7.65 8.38 0.15
N ASN A 117 6.56 7.70 -0.15
CA ASN A 117 5.24 8.32 -0.29
C ASN A 117 4.53 8.35 1.07
N LYS A 118 4.56 9.53 1.71
CA LYS A 118 3.96 9.73 3.04
C LYS A 118 2.44 9.53 3.05
N VAL A 119 1.76 9.85 1.96
CA VAL A 119 0.30 9.65 1.84
C VAL A 119 -0.01 8.15 1.90
N TRP A 120 0.76 7.34 1.16
CA TRP A 120 0.59 5.89 1.18
C TRP A 120 0.92 5.28 2.55
N ALA A 121 2.05 5.67 3.15
CA ALA A 121 2.45 5.17 4.47
C ALA A 121 1.40 5.51 5.53
N GLN A 122 0.90 6.76 5.55
CA GLN A 122 -0.14 7.18 6.49
C GLN A 122 -1.46 6.45 6.24
N ALA A 123 -1.92 6.37 4.98
CA ALA A 123 -3.14 5.64 4.63
C ALA A 123 -3.07 4.16 5.06
N THR A 124 -1.91 3.51 4.89
CA THR A 124 -1.73 2.13 5.35
C THR A 124 -1.84 2.02 6.88
N SER A 125 -1.26 2.96 7.63
CA SER A 125 -1.41 2.98 9.10
C SER A 125 -2.85 3.24 9.52
N ASP A 126 -3.51 4.21 8.91
CA ASP A 126 -4.90 4.58 9.23
C ASP A 126 -5.87 3.41 8.93
N VAL A 127 -5.72 2.77 7.77
CA VAL A 127 -6.57 1.65 7.34
C VAL A 127 -6.37 0.41 8.21
N THR A 128 -5.11 0.11 8.55
CA THR A 128 -4.79 -1.11 9.32
C THR A 128 -4.92 -0.93 10.83
N GLY A 129 -5.02 0.32 11.31
CA GLY A 129 -4.98 0.65 12.73
C GLY A 129 -3.62 0.36 13.39
N ARG A 130 -2.53 0.28 12.59
CA ARG A 130 -1.21 -0.18 13.05
C ARG A 130 -0.14 0.88 12.79
N THR A 131 0.80 0.99 13.73
CA THR A 131 1.98 1.83 13.53
C THR A 131 2.98 1.15 12.60
N GLN A 132 3.47 1.89 11.60
CA GLN A 132 4.57 1.47 10.75
C GLN A 132 5.84 2.23 11.10
N VAL A 133 6.96 1.51 11.12
CA VAL A 133 8.29 2.06 11.32
C VAL A 133 9.04 2.04 9.99
N ILE A 134 9.57 3.18 9.58
CA ILE A 134 10.46 3.30 8.42
C ILE A 134 11.88 3.51 8.94
N ARG A 135 12.79 2.68 8.48
CA ARG A 135 14.21 2.79 8.82
C ARG A 135 14.92 3.72 7.85
N SER A 136 16.10 4.21 8.23
CA SER A 136 16.92 5.13 7.40
C SER A 136 17.29 4.50 6.06
N ASN A 137 17.62 3.21 6.04
CA ASN A 137 17.86 2.44 4.83
C ASN A 137 16.66 1.56 4.52
N THR A 138 16.01 1.82 3.38
CA THR A 138 14.82 1.08 2.92
C THR A 138 15.10 0.18 1.72
N ILE A 139 16.39 -0.05 1.38
CA ILE A 139 16.81 -0.90 0.26
C ILE A 139 16.37 -2.36 0.45
N GLY A 140 16.18 -2.80 1.69
CA GLY A 140 15.64 -4.12 1.98
C GLY A 140 16.71 -5.22 2.02
N ALA A 141 16.57 -6.25 1.17
CA ALA A 141 17.33 -7.49 1.26
C ALA A 141 18.85 -7.29 1.23
N SER A 142 19.37 -6.54 0.26
CA SER A 142 20.83 -6.33 0.13
C SER A 142 21.46 -5.62 1.34
N TYR A 143 20.70 -4.77 2.04
CA TYR A 143 21.17 -4.17 3.29
C TYR A 143 21.21 -5.17 4.44
N GLY A 144 20.22 -6.08 4.49
CA GLY A 144 20.19 -7.20 5.42
C GLY A 144 21.34 -8.17 5.17
N ASP A 145 21.62 -8.50 3.90
CA ASP A 145 22.72 -9.36 3.51
C ASP A 145 24.07 -8.78 3.92
N ALA A 146 24.27 -7.46 3.78
CA ALA A 146 25.47 -6.78 4.25
C ALA A 146 25.65 -6.90 5.77
N PHE A 147 24.57 -6.79 6.54
CA PHE A 147 24.61 -6.98 7.98
C PHE A 147 24.94 -8.44 8.36
N LEU A 148 24.34 -9.43 7.67
CA LEU A 148 24.66 -10.84 7.89
C LEU A 148 26.12 -11.16 7.54
N ALA A 149 26.67 -10.55 6.49
CA ALA A 149 28.08 -10.69 6.15
C ALA A 149 29.00 -10.11 7.25
N ALA A 150 28.66 -8.92 7.79
CA ALA A 150 29.41 -8.32 8.90
C ALA A 150 29.37 -9.20 10.17
N LEU A 151 28.23 -9.82 10.48
CA LEU A 151 28.13 -10.79 11.56
C LEU A 151 29.05 -12.00 11.33
N ALA A 152 29.08 -12.51 10.09
CA ALA A 152 29.85 -13.71 9.75
C ALA A 152 31.37 -13.51 9.90
N VAL A 153 31.87 -12.29 9.63
CA VAL A 153 33.30 -11.95 9.75
C VAL A 153 33.66 -11.36 11.13
N GLY A 154 32.68 -11.17 12.01
CA GLY A 154 32.88 -10.67 13.37
C GLY A 154 32.95 -9.14 13.49
N ASP A 155 32.63 -8.40 12.43
CA ASP A 155 32.64 -6.92 12.40
C ASP A 155 31.37 -6.32 13.03
N ALA A 156 30.34 -7.13 13.29
CA ALA A 156 29.11 -6.74 13.97
C ALA A 156 28.62 -7.81 14.93
N GLN A 157 27.76 -7.40 15.87
CA GLN A 157 27.02 -8.28 16.76
C GLN A 157 25.51 -8.18 16.48
N PRO A 158 24.68 -9.20 16.79
CA PRO A 158 23.22 -9.15 16.56
C PRO A 158 22.54 -7.92 17.16
N ALA A 159 23.04 -7.40 18.28
CA ALA A 159 22.50 -6.21 18.94
C ALA A 159 22.68 -4.93 18.13
N ASP A 160 23.67 -4.88 17.25
CA ASP A 160 24.03 -3.68 16.47
C ASP A 160 23.04 -3.36 15.37
N ILE A 161 22.10 -4.28 15.03
CA ILE A 161 21.11 -4.09 13.96
C ILE A 161 20.30 -2.79 14.13
N LYS A 162 20.05 -2.37 15.37
CA LYS A 162 19.32 -1.12 15.65
C LYS A 162 20.13 0.12 15.32
N ALA A 163 21.43 0.09 15.56
CA ALA A 163 22.37 1.16 15.26
C ALA A 163 22.71 1.19 13.75
N TRP A 164 22.83 0.02 13.14
CA TRP A 164 23.05 -0.10 11.69
C TRP A 164 21.94 0.54 10.87
N ASN A 165 20.70 0.37 11.28
CA ASN A 165 19.56 0.94 10.57
C ASN A 165 18.58 1.61 11.54
N PRO A 166 18.89 2.84 12.00
CA PRO A 166 18.04 3.55 12.95
C PRO A 166 16.68 3.90 12.35
N ILE A 167 15.71 4.19 13.22
CA ILE A 167 14.38 4.66 12.82
C ILE A 167 14.52 6.06 12.19
N ALA A 168 13.94 6.24 11.01
CA ALA A 168 13.87 7.52 10.31
C ALA A 168 12.51 8.20 10.51
N SER A 169 11.42 7.44 10.51
CA SER A 169 10.06 7.95 10.74
C SER A 169 9.13 6.85 11.22
N GLU A 170 8.04 7.26 11.86
CA GLU A 170 6.93 6.41 12.26
C GLU A 170 5.62 7.01 11.74
N PHE A 171 4.71 6.15 11.31
CA PHE A 171 3.37 6.50 10.90
C PHE A 171 2.38 5.78 11.82
N THR A 172 1.77 6.52 12.71
CA THR A 172 0.75 6.02 13.62
C THR A 172 -0.63 6.28 13.03
N ALA A 173 -1.56 5.35 13.22
CA ALA A 173 -2.93 5.51 12.76
C ALA A 173 -3.60 6.75 13.41
N ASN A 174 -4.26 7.55 12.59
CA ASN A 174 -5.08 8.65 13.09
C ASN A 174 -6.46 8.14 13.48
N ALA A 175 -6.77 8.19 14.77
CA ALA A 175 -8.04 7.73 15.31
C ALA A 175 -9.26 8.44 14.70
N GLU A 176 -9.12 9.72 14.27
CA GLU A 176 -10.20 10.48 13.64
C GLU A 176 -10.65 9.87 12.29
N ASN A 177 -9.74 9.15 11.62
CA ASN A 177 -10.01 8.51 10.33
C ASN A 177 -10.56 7.07 10.48
N ALA A 178 -10.57 6.48 11.67
CA ALA A 178 -10.87 5.07 11.90
C ALA A 178 -12.24 4.66 11.33
N ASP A 179 -13.30 5.37 11.71
CA ASP A 179 -14.67 5.08 11.25
C ASP A 179 -14.83 5.25 9.73
N LEU A 180 -14.15 6.26 9.16
CA LEU A 180 -14.16 6.49 7.71
C LEU A 180 -13.55 5.28 6.99
N TYR A 181 -12.34 4.89 7.38
CA TYR A 181 -11.64 3.80 6.71
C TYR A 181 -12.28 2.44 6.95
N GLN A 182 -12.89 2.21 8.11
CA GLN A 182 -13.67 0.99 8.35
C GLN A 182 -14.86 0.87 7.37
N ARG A 183 -15.63 1.97 7.16
CA ARG A 183 -16.73 1.98 6.18
C ARG A 183 -16.22 1.78 4.74
N ARG A 184 -15.11 2.43 4.36
CA ARG A 184 -14.53 2.30 3.01
C ARG A 184 -13.96 0.90 2.78
N TYR A 185 -13.33 0.31 3.77
CA TYR A 185 -12.83 -1.06 3.70
C TYR A 185 -13.98 -2.08 3.53
N LYS A 186 -15.11 -1.87 4.19
CA LYS A 186 -16.29 -2.70 3.96
C LYS A 186 -16.77 -2.61 2.51
N ILE A 187 -16.83 -1.40 1.93
CA ILE A 187 -17.18 -1.21 0.50
C ILE A 187 -16.16 -1.93 -0.39
N TYR A 188 -14.87 -1.79 -0.12
CA TYR A 188 -13.80 -2.48 -0.84
C TYR A 188 -14.03 -4.00 -0.88
N ARG A 189 -14.33 -4.63 0.27
CA ARG A 189 -14.63 -6.06 0.37
C ARG A 189 -15.91 -6.44 -0.40
N ASP A 190 -16.97 -5.65 -0.25
CA ASP A 190 -18.27 -5.87 -0.89
C ASP A 190 -18.16 -5.70 -2.43
N LEU A 191 -17.36 -4.77 -2.93
CA LEU A 191 -17.13 -4.59 -4.37
C LEU A 191 -16.58 -5.85 -5.02
N TYR A 192 -15.49 -6.41 -4.50
CA TYR A 192 -14.96 -7.66 -5.06
C TYR A 192 -15.96 -8.79 -4.96
N LYS A 193 -16.60 -8.97 -3.80
CA LYS A 193 -17.59 -10.02 -3.59
C LYS A 193 -18.74 -9.98 -4.62
N ASN A 194 -19.19 -8.77 -4.99
CA ASN A 194 -20.34 -8.60 -5.89
C ASN A 194 -19.94 -8.49 -7.38
N THR A 195 -18.67 -8.29 -7.71
CA THR A 195 -18.23 -8.09 -9.10
C THR A 195 -17.18 -9.10 -9.58
N GLY A 196 -16.70 -9.98 -8.71
CA GLY A 196 -15.67 -10.96 -9.08
C GLY A 196 -16.09 -11.84 -10.26
N GLU A 197 -17.31 -12.38 -10.25
CA GLU A 197 -17.82 -13.18 -11.37
C GLU A 197 -17.96 -12.39 -12.67
N LEU A 198 -18.30 -11.09 -12.59
CA LEU A 198 -18.33 -10.21 -13.77
C LEU A 198 -16.93 -9.93 -14.30
N MET A 199 -15.92 -9.84 -13.42
CA MET A 199 -14.52 -9.67 -13.82
C MET A 199 -14.03 -10.88 -14.62
N HIS A 200 -14.43 -12.09 -14.23
CA HIS A 200 -14.07 -13.32 -14.93
C HIS A 200 -14.62 -13.36 -16.36
N GLN A 201 -15.84 -12.86 -16.58
CA GLN A 201 -16.47 -12.78 -17.91
C GLN A 201 -15.76 -11.82 -18.89
N LEU A 202 -14.83 -10.97 -18.41
CA LEU A 202 -14.05 -10.09 -19.28
C LEU A 202 -12.85 -10.79 -19.95
N ASP A 203 -12.51 -12.00 -19.53
CA ASP A 203 -11.41 -12.79 -20.06
C ASP A 203 -11.86 -13.88 -21.06
N ASP A 204 -13.17 -13.99 -21.33
CA ASP A 204 -13.79 -14.96 -22.27
C ASP A 204 -13.69 -14.53 -23.74
#